data_e32e7e0c755c60be4f9252f0ffa4a6b3
#
_entry.id   e32e7e0c755c60be4f9252f0ffa4a6b3
#
_cell.length_a   1.000
_cell.length_b   1.000
_cell.length_c   1.000
_cell.angle_alpha   90.00
_cell.angle_beta   90.00
_cell.angle_gamma   90.00
#
_symmetry.space_group_name_H-M   'P 1'
#
loop_
_entity.id
_entity.type
_entity.pdbx_description
1 polymer ?
#
loop_
_entity_poly.entity_id
_entity_poly.type
_entity_poly.pdbx_seq_one_letter_code
_entity_poly.pdbx_strand_id
1 'polypeptide(L)'
;YHSGFSVASGETLLVFDYWMGRQGKKLPAAQRITPETLSHFSEVFVFISHGHEDHFDPVVYTWEQYAPVTYILPETMDASLHGRRMGVGGEITLSRHVKVKAFDSTDEGLSYLVEMDGIRIFHAGDLNNWHWREESTPREIEEAERDFQQVMETMRGEKVDVAFFPVDPRLGMMFDAGPNYFAMVVKPRLMIPMHFWERAEVIREYARRSRSPQTEIIAMTTPGDMILLEFDEQENMTVHMQSVTSAPVARNKKVQDR
;
A
#
# COMPACT_ATOMS: atom_id res chain seq x y z
N TYR A 1 -5.61 6.36 2.65
CA TYR A 1 -5.42 7.66 2.00
C TYR A 1 -3.94 7.85 1.70
N HIS A 2 -3.60 8.44 0.58
CA HIS A 2 -2.24 8.58 0.10
C HIS A 2 -1.54 7.23 -0.08
N SER A 3 -0.60 6.85 0.78
CA SER A 3 0.05 5.55 0.81
C SER A 3 -0.54 4.59 1.86
N GLY A 4 -1.59 5.04 2.59
CA GLY A 4 -2.22 4.25 3.65
C GLY A 4 -3.21 3.22 3.11
N PHE A 5 -2.91 1.93 3.34
CA PHE A 5 -3.76 0.80 2.97
C PHE A 5 -3.93 -0.17 4.14
N SER A 6 -5.01 -0.93 4.10
CA SER A 6 -5.21 -2.06 5.01
C SER A 6 -5.61 -3.31 4.23
N VAL A 7 -5.17 -4.46 4.71
CA VAL A 7 -5.49 -5.78 4.15
C VAL A 7 -5.93 -6.69 5.28
N ALA A 8 -7.07 -7.32 5.13
CA ALA A 8 -7.63 -8.23 6.14
C ALA A 8 -7.79 -9.65 5.58
N SER A 9 -7.47 -10.63 6.40
CA SER A 9 -7.77 -12.05 6.19
C SER A 9 -8.19 -12.67 7.51
N GLY A 10 -9.39 -13.27 7.56
CA GLY A 10 -9.94 -13.79 8.80
C GLY A 10 -9.96 -12.76 9.93
N GLU A 11 -9.27 -13.06 11.03
CA GLU A 11 -9.16 -12.17 12.20
C GLU A 11 -7.83 -11.38 12.24
N THR A 12 -7.09 -11.35 11.12
CA THR A 12 -5.81 -10.64 11.00
C THR A 12 -5.97 -9.38 10.15
N LEU A 13 -5.45 -8.26 10.63
CA LEU A 13 -5.42 -6.98 9.92
C LEU A 13 -3.97 -6.50 9.75
N LEU A 14 -3.58 -6.25 8.50
CA LEU A 14 -2.36 -5.51 8.17
C LEU A 14 -2.74 -4.06 7.85
N VAL A 15 -1.99 -3.12 8.38
CA VAL A 15 -2.15 -1.69 8.08
C VAL A 15 -0.80 -1.13 7.67
N PHE A 16 -0.75 -0.46 6.54
CA PHE A 16 0.46 0.15 6.00
C PHE A 16 0.29 1.67 5.99
N ASP A 17 1.32 2.39 6.44
CA ASP A 17 1.49 3.85 6.33
C ASP A 17 0.20 4.64 6.63
N TYR A 18 -0.37 4.40 7.80
CA TYR A 18 -1.63 5.03 8.18
C TYR A 18 -1.45 6.52 8.43
N TRP A 19 -2.22 7.31 7.69
CA TRP A 19 -2.27 8.76 7.82
C TRP A 19 -3.70 9.27 7.64
N MET A 20 -4.16 10.12 8.55
CA MET A 20 -5.52 10.69 8.50
C MET A 20 -5.65 11.90 7.55
N GLY A 21 -4.58 12.32 6.90
CA GLY A 21 -4.55 13.51 6.05
C GLY A 21 -4.15 14.78 6.80
N ARG A 22 -3.89 15.84 6.04
CA ARG A 22 -3.43 17.13 6.56
C ARG A 22 -4.41 17.74 7.56
N GLN A 23 -3.89 18.52 8.52
CA GLN A 23 -4.74 19.28 9.45
C GLN A 23 -5.80 20.09 8.70
N GLY A 24 -7.08 19.94 9.14
CA GLY A 24 -8.23 20.58 8.49
C GLY A 24 -8.88 19.79 7.33
N LYS A 25 -8.22 18.76 6.79
CA LYS A 25 -8.75 17.88 5.73
C LYS A 25 -8.74 16.41 6.17
N LYS A 26 -9.04 16.14 7.43
CA LYS A 26 -9.06 14.76 7.95
C LYS A 26 -10.11 13.93 7.23
N LEU A 27 -9.77 12.67 6.98
CA LEU A 27 -10.70 11.68 6.43
C LEU A 27 -12.02 11.66 7.21
N PRO A 28 -13.18 11.53 6.54
CA PRO A 28 -14.44 11.24 7.21
C PRO A 28 -14.35 10.02 8.11
N ALA A 29 -15.11 9.99 9.21
CA ALA A 29 -15.06 8.88 10.17
C ALA A 29 -15.30 7.50 9.51
N ALA A 30 -16.22 7.44 8.53
CA ALA A 30 -16.52 6.22 7.79
C ALA A 30 -15.36 5.71 6.89
N GLN A 31 -14.31 6.51 6.73
CA GLN A 31 -13.13 6.18 5.90
C GLN A 31 -11.87 5.99 6.75
N ARG A 32 -12.02 5.85 8.07
CA ARG A 32 -10.92 5.64 9.02
C ARG A 32 -11.00 4.24 9.62
N ILE A 33 -9.87 3.73 10.06
CA ILE A 33 -9.85 2.60 10.99
C ILE A 33 -10.35 3.12 12.34
N THR A 34 -11.42 2.52 12.84
CA THR A 34 -12.09 2.91 14.08
C THR A 34 -11.87 1.86 15.17
N PRO A 35 -12.10 2.18 16.47
CA PRO A 35 -12.10 1.18 17.53
C PRO A 35 -13.02 -0.02 17.25
N GLU A 36 -14.18 0.23 16.64
CA GLU A 36 -15.11 -0.83 16.24
C GLU A 36 -14.48 -1.73 15.17
N THR A 37 -13.84 -1.14 14.15
CA THR A 37 -13.08 -1.91 13.15
C THR A 37 -12.03 -2.78 13.80
N LEU A 38 -11.22 -2.21 14.70
CA LEU A 38 -10.11 -2.90 15.35
C LEU A 38 -10.60 -4.07 16.22
N SER A 39 -11.73 -3.91 16.89
CA SER A 39 -12.28 -4.94 17.79
C SER A 39 -12.69 -6.25 17.10
N HIS A 40 -12.78 -6.25 15.77
CA HIS A 40 -13.05 -7.46 14.99
C HIS A 40 -11.80 -8.32 14.72
N PHE A 41 -10.60 -7.82 15.06
CA PHE A 41 -9.35 -8.50 14.76
C PHE A 41 -8.64 -8.94 16.04
N SER A 42 -8.17 -10.18 16.05
CA SER A 42 -7.36 -10.74 17.13
C SER A 42 -5.86 -10.45 16.95
N GLU A 43 -5.43 -10.11 15.73
CA GLU A 43 -4.08 -9.69 15.39
C GLU A 43 -4.10 -8.45 14.49
N VAL A 44 -3.44 -7.38 14.89
CA VAL A 44 -3.28 -6.16 14.09
C VAL A 44 -1.80 -5.85 13.94
N PHE A 45 -1.32 -5.78 12.70
CA PHE A 45 0.06 -5.45 12.39
C PHE A 45 0.10 -4.10 11.65
N VAL A 46 0.83 -3.14 12.21
CA VAL A 46 0.99 -1.79 11.65
C VAL A 46 2.41 -1.65 11.13
N PHE A 47 2.53 -1.52 9.81
CA PHE A 47 3.79 -1.32 9.11
C PHE A 47 3.97 0.16 8.81
N ILE A 48 5.10 0.71 9.20
CA ILE A 48 5.49 2.10 8.96
C ILE A 48 6.73 2.07 8.10
N SER A 49 6.65 2.59 6.87
CA SER A 49 7.77 2.58 5.94
C SER A 49 8.87 3.55 6.37
N HIS A 50 8.50 4.75 6.83
CA HIS A 50 9.41 5.80 7.30
C HIS A 50 8.69 6.86 8.14
N GLY A 51 9.40 7.90 8.57
CA GLY A 51 8.93 8.87 9.55
C GLY A 51 8.24 10.12 8.98
N HIS A 52 8.05 10.26 7.67
CA HIS A 52 7.33 11.42 7.11
C HIS A 52 5.86 11.43 7.56
N GLU A 53 5.29 12.62 7.72
CA GLU A 53 3.94 12.80 8.29
C GLU A 53 2.83 12.16 7.45
N ASP A 54 3.04 12.00 6.15
CA ASP A 54 2.10 11.39 5.20
C ASP A 54 2.17 9.85 5.15
N HIS A 55 3.11 9.24 5.89
CA HIS A 55 3.28 7.80 6.07
C HIS A 55 3.12 7.35 7.51
N PHE A 56 3.22 8.27 8.47
CA PHE A 56 3.13 7.94 9.88
C PHE A 56 2.27 8.95 10.66
N ASP A 57 1.12 8.49 11.16
CA ASP A 57 0.30 9.24 12.11
C ASP A 57 0.41 8.58 13.50
N PRO A 58 0.94 9.27 14.51
CA PRO A 58 1.08 8.73 15.88
C PRO A 58 -0.23 8.24 16.51
N VAL A 59 -1.38 8.57 15.93
CA VAL A 59 -2.68 8.07 16.39
C VAL A 59 -2.74 6.54 16.41
N VAL A 60 -1.95 5.86 15.56
CA VAL A 60 -1.91 4.39 15.51
C VAL A 60 -1.55 3.78 16.87
N TYR A 61 -0.75 4.45 17.69
CA TYR A 61 -0.39 3.98 19.04
C TYR A 61 -1.57 4.04 20.05
N THR A 62 -2.62 4.78 19.73
CA THR A 62 -3.85 4.74 20.54
C THR A 62 -4.66 3.47 20.34
N TRP A 63 -4.37 2.69 19.30
CA TRP A 63 -5.12 1.50 18.93
C TRP A 63 -4.90 0.31 19.86
N GLU A 64 -3.79 0.29 20.61
CA GLU A 64 -3.53 -0.71 21.65
C GLU A 64 -4.61 -0.79 22.74
N GLN A 65 -5.42 0.25 22.87
CA GLN A 65 -6.57 0.29 23.76
C GLN A 65 -7.74 -0.57 23.27
N TYR A 66 -7.73 -0.95 21.98
CA TYR A 66 -8.88 -1.58 21.32
C TYR A 66 -8.58 -2.95 20.72
N ALA A 67 -7.32 -3.24 20.40
CA ALA A 67 -6.88 -4.50 19.83
C ALA A 67 -5.43 -4.82 20.21
N PRO A 68 -4.99 -6.11 20.13
CA PRO A 68 -3.57 -6.46 20.15
C PRO A 68 -2.87 -5.92 18.92
N VAL A 69 -2.03 -4.89 19.07
CA VAL A 69 -1.31 -4.26 17.95
C VAL A 69 0.19 -4.56 18.04
N THR A 70 0.78 -4.92 16.92
CA THR A 70 2.24 -5.03 16.77
C THR A 70 2.69 -4.04 15.70
N TYR A 71 3.61 -3.14 16.05
CA TYR A 71 4.19 -2.18 15.11
C TYR A 71 5.48 -2.73 14.52
N ILE A 72 5.67 -2.50 13.22
CA ILE A 72 6.86 -2.84 12.46
C ILE A 72 7.38 -1.55 11.83
N LEU A 73 8.62 -1.20 12.13
CA LEU A 73 9.23 0.08 11.72
C LEU A 73 10.71 -0.08 11.40
N PRO A 74 11.27 0.81 10.56
CA PRO A 74 12.70 0.84 10.28
C PRO A 74 13.54 1.10 11.53
N GLU A 75 14.74 0.54 11.55
CA GLU A 75 15.75 0.83 12.60
C GLU A 75 16.11 2.32 12.66
N THR A 76 15.96 3.03 11.54
CA THR A 76 16.29 4.46 11.40
C THR A 76 15.27 5.40 12.04
N MET A 77 14.07 4.94 12.36
CA MET A 77 13.06 5.77 13.03
C MET A 77 13.44 6.09 14.48
N ASP A 78 12.84 7.16 15.02
CA ASP A 78 13.06 7.64 16.38
C ASP A 78 13.03 6.48 17.39
N ALA A 79 14.09 6.40 18.21
CA ALA A 79 14.27 5.34 19.19
C ALA A 79 13.22 5.33 20.30
N SER A 80 12.49 6.43 20.51
CA SER A 80 11.39 6.52 21.48
C SER A 80 10.13 5.77 21.05
N LEU A 81 9.98 5.50 19.75
CA LEU A 81 8.85 4.76 19.20
C LEU A 81 9.04 3.27 19.49
N HIS A 82 8.05 2.65 20.13
CA HIS A 82 8.09 1.21 20.38
C HIS A 82 7.58 0.40 19.19
N GLY A 83 8.13 -0.80 19.01
CA GLY A 83 7.77 -1.71 17.94
C GLY A 83 8.93 -2.66 17.58
N ARG A 84 8.66 -3.56 16.66
CA ARG A 84 9.68 -4.45 16.08
C ARG A 84 10.44 -3.70 15.01
N ARG A 85 11.74 -3.55 15.21
CA ARG A 85 12.59 -2.82 14.28
C ARG A 85 13.18 -3.74 13.24
N MET A 86 13.24 -3.25 11.99
CA MET A 86 13.80 -3.98 10.87
C MET A 86 14.84 -3.12 10.13
N GLY A 87 15.92 -3.76 9.72
CA GLY A 87 16.86 -3.22 8.74
C GLY A 87 16.62 -3.83 7.36
N VAL A 88 17.30 -3.29 6.36
CA VAL A 88 17.27 -3.80 4.98
C VAL A 88 17.65 -5.28 4.93
N GLY A 89 16.90 -6.09 4.21
CA GLY A 89 17.08 -7.54 4.10
C GLY A 89 16.63 -8.33 5.33
N GLY A 90 16.13 -7.67 6.37
CA GLY A 90 15.60 -8.33 7.56
C GLY A 90 14.35 -9.16 7.27
N GLU A 91 14.20 -10.28 7.95
CA GLU A 91 13.01 -11.14 7.88
C GLU A 91 12.53 -11.45 9.30
N ILE A 92 11.21 -11.33 9.54
CA ILE A 92 10.60 -11.61 10.85
C ILE A 92 9.33 -12.44 10.64
N THR A 93 9.17 -13.50 11.44
CA THR A 93 7.88 -14.18 11.62
C THR A 93 7.11 -13.46 12.72
N LEU A 94 5.98 -12.86 12.37
CA LEU A 94 5.15 -12.07 13.29
C LEU A 94 4.14 -12.97 14.01
N SER A 95 3.51 -13.89 13.27
CA SER A 95 2.64 -14.93 13.80
C SER A 95 2.76 -16.21 12.97
N ARG A 96 1.96 -17.22 13.26
CA ARG A 96 1.94 -18.47 12.46
C ARG A 96 1.47 -18.22 11.02
N HIS A 97 0.75 -17.12 10.77
CA HIS A 97 0.14 -16.75 9.48
C HIS A 97 0.85 -15.59 8.79
N VAL A 98 1.66 -14.81 9.52
CA VAL A 98 2.24 -13.57 9.02
C VAL A 98 3.76 -13.59 9.12
N LYS A 99 4.41 -13.41 7.98
CA LYS A 99 5.85 -13.18 7.86
C LYS A 99 6.11 -11.91 7.08
N VAL A 100 7.19 -11.23 7.37
CA VAL A 100 7.61 -10.01 6.67
C VAL A 100 9.07 -10.08 6.31
N LYS A 101 9.38 -9.59 5.11
CA LYS A 101 10.72 -9.31 4.61
C LYS A 101 10.81 -7.84 4.25
N ALA A 102 11.88 -7.17 4.69
CA ALA A 102 12.14 -5.78 4.41
C ALA A 102 13.12 -5.62 3.25
N PHE A 103 12.84 -4.67 2.37
CA PHE A 103 13.72 -4.25 1.29
C PHE A 103 14.08 -2.77 1.48
N ASP A 104 15.09 -2.33 0.77
CA ASP A 104 15.52 -0.95 0.77
C ASP A 104 14.50 -0.01 0.12
N SER A 105 14.70 1.28 0.27
CA SER A 105 13.95 2.34 -0.38
C SER A 105 14.90 3.26 -1.14
N THR A 106 14.36 4.08 -2.03
CA THR A 106 15.10 5.14 -2.75
C THR A 106 14.80 6.53 -2.21
N ASP A 107 14.07 6.59 -1.12
CA ASP A 107 13.89 7.75 -0.26
C ASP A 107 14.30 7.33 1.16
N GLU A 108 13.45 7.50 2.18
CA GLU A 108 13.74 7.03 3.53
C GLU A 108 13.11 5.66 3.81
N GLY A 109 13.66 4.96 4.80
CA GLY A 109 13.06 3.80 5.44
C GLY A 109 13.11 2.51 4.63
N LEU A 110 11.99 1.80 4.59
CA LEU A 110 11.90 0.44 4.06
C LEU A 110 10.66 0.24 3.20
N SER A 111 10.74 -0.71 2.27
CA SER A 111 9.57 -1.35 1.68
C SER A 111 9.37 -2.76 2.26
N TYR A 112 8.14 -3.25 2.28
CA TYR A 112 7.79 -4.48 2.96
C TYR A 112 7.12 -5.48 2.02
N LEU A 113 7.58 -6.73 2.03
CA LEU A 113 6.88 -7.87 1.48
C LEU A 113 6.33 -8.70 2.63
N VAL A 114 5.01 -8.73 2.76
CA VAL A 114 4.31 -9.43 3.84
C VAL A 114 3.58 -10.64 3.26
N GLU A 115 3.88 -11.82 3.77
CA GLU A 115 3.09 -13.02 3.51
C GLU A 115 2.06 -13.18 4.60
N MET A 116 0.77 -13.23 4.24
CA MET A 116 -0.35 -13.48 5.13
C MET A 116 -1.26 -14.55 4.51
N ASP A 117 -1.42 -15.66 5.21
CA ASP A 117 -2.21 -16.82 4.74
C ASP A 117 -1.81 -17.32 3.33
N GLY A 118 -0.51 -17.26 3.00
CA GLY A 118 0.04 -17.65 1.71
C GLY A 118 -0.04 -16.59 0.62
N ILE A 119 -0.70 -15.44 0.86
CA ILE A 119 -0.79 -14.31 -0.06
C ILE A 119 0.35 -13.33 0.22
N ARG A 120 1.04 -12.88 -0.82
CA ARG A 120 2.21 -11.99 -0.73
C ARG A 120 1.83 -10.59 -1.14
N ILE A 121 1.94 -9.70 -0.19
CA ILE A 121 1.53 -8.30 -0.27
C ILE A 121 2.78 -7.44 -0.17
N PHE A 122 3.06 -6.66 -1.20
CA PHE A 122 4.17 -5.71 -1.21
C PHE A 122 3.64 -4.29 -1.03
N HIS A 123 4.25 -3.57 -0.10
CA HIS A 123 4.02 -2.14 0.08
C HIS A 123 5.35 -1.40 -0.11
N ALA A 124 5.40 -0.55 -1.12
CA ALA A 124 6.64 0.10 -1.54
C ALA A 124 7.12 1.20 -0.58
N GLY A 125 6.24 1.74 0.32
CA GLY A 125 6.56 3.01 0.96
C GLY A 125 6.85 4.05 -0.11
N ASP A 126 7.98 4.73 0.01
CA ASP A 126 8.45 5.70 -0.99
C ASP A 126 9.56 5.15 -1.91
N LEU A 127 9.62 3.81 -2.04
CA LEU A 127 10.46 3.21 -3.07
C LEU A 127 9.90 3.55 -4.45
N ASN A 128 10.62 4.33 -5.23
CA ASN A 128 10.27 4.71 -6.59
C ASN A 128 11.51 5.16 -7.37
N ASN A 129 11.40 5.27 -8.69
CA ASN A 129 12.37 6.00 -9.49
C ASN A 129 12.05 7.50 -9.41
N TRP A 130 12.65 8.19 -8.45
CA TRP A 130 12.44 9.61 -8.19
C TRP A 130 13.16 10.48 -9.22
N HIS A 131 12.75 10.35 -10.47
CA HIS A 131 13.31 11.01 -11.64
C HIS A 131 12.76 12.45 -11.80
N TRP A 132 13.25 13.37 -10.98
CA TRP A 132 12.86 14.79 -11.00
C TRP A 132 13.47 15.53 -12.20
N ARG A 133 13.06 15.16 -13.43
CA ARG A 133 13.69 15.57 -14.68
C ARG A 133 13.81 17.08 -14.85
N GLU A 134 12.83 17.85 -14.37
CA GLU A 134 12.80 19.31 -14.54
C GLU A 134 13.65 20.05 -13.50
N GLU A 135 13.99 19.38 -12.39
CA GLU A 135 14.67 19.97 -11.23
C GLU A 135 16.08 19.42 -11.04
N SER A 136 16.40 18.25 -11.62
CA SER A 136 17.67 17.54 -11.40
C SER A 136 18.62 17.67 -12.58
N THR A 137 19.91 17.61 -12.28
CA THR A 137 20.96 17.48 -13.26
C THR A 137 20.94 16.09 -13.92
N PRO A 138 21.53 15.93 -15.13
CA PRO A 138 21.64 14.60 -15.75
C PRO A 138 22.30 13.54 -14.85
N ARG A 139 23.28 13.95 -14.04
CA ARG A 139 23.96 13.05 -13.11
C ARG A 139 23.05 12.57 -11.98
N GLU A 140 22.29 13.47 -11.38
CA GLU A 140 21.31 13.12 -10.31
C GLU A 140 20.22 12.18 -10.85
N ILE A 141 19.79 12.39 -12.10
CA ILE A 141 18.86 11.49 -12.79
C ILE A 141 19.45 10.08 -12.95
N GLU A 142 20.69 9.97 -13.46
CA GLU A 142 21.39 8.69 -13.61
C GLU A 142 21.61 7.99 -12.25
N GLU A 143 21.90 8.75 -11.20
CA GLU A 143 22.04 8.25 -9.85
C GLU A 143 20.71 7.69 -9.31
N ALA A 144 19.62 8.43 -9.44
CA ALA A 144 18.27 7.98 -9.03
C ALA A 144 17.82 6.70 -9.75
N GLU A 145 18.04 6.64 -11.08
CA GLU A 145 17.72 5.45 -11.87
C GLU A 145 18.55 4.23 -11.43
N ARG A 146 19.85 4.43 -11.24
CA ARG A 146 20.73 3.35 -10.80
C ARG A 146 20.35 2.83 -9.44
N ASP A 147 20.10 3.72 -8.47
CA ASP A 147 19.79 3.35 -7.10
C ASP A 147 18.45 2.61 -7.05
N PHE A 148 17.46 3.08 -7.79
CA PHE A 148 16.19 2.37 -7.95
C PHE A 148 16.37 0.97 -8.57
N GLN A 149 17.16 0.85 -9.65
CA GLN A 149 17.44 -0.43 -10.29
C GLN A 149 18.17 -1.39 -9.36
N GLN A 150 19.07 -0.91 -8.50
CA GLN A 150 19.77 -1.74 -7.51
C GLN A 150 18.78 -2.35 -6.50
N VAL A 151 17.83 -1.58 -6.00
CA VAL A 151 16.78 -2.11 -5.12
C VAL A 151 15.93 -3.13 -5.88
N MET A 152 15.52 -2.84 -7.13
CA MET A 152 14.73 -3.77 -7.94
C MET A 152 15.44 -5.12 -8.19
N GLU A 153 16.78 -5.12 -8.34
CA GLU A 153 17.53 -6.37 -8.48
C GLU A 153 17.42 -7.26 -7.22
N THR A 154 17.34 -6.68 -6.03
CA THR A 154 17.14 -7.47 -4.79
C THR A 154 15.77 -8.13 -4.71
N MET A 155 14.79 -7.60 -5.44
CA MET A 155 13.42 -8.14 -5.52
C MET A 155 13.23 -9.14 -6.66
N ARG A 156 14.24 -9.32 -7.52
CA ARG A 156 14.13 -10.22 -8.66
C ARG A 156 13.87 -11.67 -8.22
N GLY A 157 12.77 -12.24 -8.71
CA GLY A 157 12.35 -13.60 -8.37
C GLY A 157 11.43 -13.70 -7.16
N GLU A 158 11.22 -12.60 -6.42
CA GLU A 158 10.17 -12.57 -5.39
C GLU A 158 8.79 -12.72 -6.07
N LYS A 159 7.94 -13.49 -5.43
CA LYS A 159 6.55 -13.60 -5.86
C LYS A 159 5.71 -12.57 -5.11
N VAL A 160 4.94 -11.79 -5.86
CA VAL A 160 4.05 -10.77 -5.31
C VAL A 160 2.66 -10.96 -5.88
N ASP A 161 1.67 -11.15 -5.01
CA ASP A 161 0.28 -11.28 -5.43
C ASP A 161 -0.37 -9.90 -5.53
N VAL A 162 -0.16 -9.04 -4.54
CA VAL A 162 -0.67 -7.67 -4.49
C VAL A 162 0.46 -6.70 -4.21
N ALA A 163 0.56 -5.62 -4.97
CA ALA A 163 1.53 -4.56 -4.75
C ALA A 163 0.84 -3.20 -4.62
N PHE A 164 1.21 -2.43 -3.61
CA PHE A 164 0.95 -1.00 -3.49
C PHE A 164 2.21 -0.25 -3.89
N PHE A 165 2.13 0.55 -4.97
CA PHE A 165 3.32 1.16 -5.56
C PHE A 165 3.08 2.63 -5.94
N PRO A 166 4.05 3.55 -5.69
CA PRO A 166 3.90 4.96 -6.01
C PRO A 166 3.73 5.23 -7.50
N VAL A 167 2.72 6.04 -7.83
CA VAL A 167 2.50 6.65 -9.14
C VAL A 167 2.32 8.15 -8.89
N ASP A 168 3.43 8.87 -8.78
CA ASP A 168 3.42 10.24 -8.32
C ASP A 168 3.36 11.25 -9.46
N PRO A 169 2.26 12.01 -9.58
CA PRO A 169 2.09 12.99 -10.65
C PRO A 169 3.06 14.16 -10.60
N ARG A 170 3.76 14.40 -9.48
CA ARG A 170 4.78 15.44 -9.36
C ARG A 170 5.99 15.17 -10.26
N LEU A 171 6.25 13.91 -10.62
CA LEU A 171 7.31 13.52 -11.55
C LEU A 171 7.03 13.93 -13.01
N GLY A 172 5.91 14.61 -13.28
CA GLY A 172 5.56 15.07 -14.63
C GLY A 172 5.47 13.94 -15.62
N MET A 173 6.25 14.00 -16.71
CA MET A 173 6.23 12.96 -17.76
C MET A 173 6.84 11.63 -17.31
N MET A 174 7.55 11.59 -16.18
CA MET A 174 8.23 10.40 -15.69
C MET A 174 7.44 9.68 -14.57
N PHE A 175 6.19 10.10 -14.32
CA PHE A 175 5.34 9.58 -13.24
C PHE A 175 5.11 8.05 -13.29
N ASP A 176 5.23 7.46 -14.46
CA ASP A 176 5.00 6.04 -14.71
C ASP A 176 6.30 5.22 -14.92
N ALA A 177 7.47 5.85 -14.90
CA ALA A 177 8.74 5.16 -15.14
C ALA A 177 9.05 4.11 -14.06
N GLY A 178 8.95 4.48 -12.78
CA GLY A 178 9.18 3.56 -11.66
C GLY A 178 8.16 2.42 -11.63
N PRO A 179 6.85 2.67 -11.59
CA PRO A 179 5.86 1.60 -11.52
C PRO A 179 5.86 0.69 -12.76
N ASN A 180 6.17 1.18 -13.96
CA ASN A 180 6.33 0.33 -15.14
C ASN A 180 7.55 -0.58 -15.03
N TYR A 181 8.67 -0.08 -14.53
CA TYR A 181 9.88 -0.88 -14.29
C TYR A 181 9.63 -1.95 -13.22
N PHE A 182 8.99 -1.58 -12.11
CA PHE A 182 8.59 -2.51 -11.07
C PHE A 182 7.69 -3.62 -11.63
N ALA A 183 6.64 -3.29 -12.37
CA ALA A 183 5.74 -4.26 -12.98
C ALA A 183 6.46 -5.19 -13.98
N MET A 184 7.50 -4.70 -14.66
CA MET A 184 8.29 -5.51 -15.59
C MET A 184 9.23 -6.49 -14.86
N VAL A 185 9.86 -6.07 -13.77
CA VAL A 185 10.87 -6.86 -13.03
C VAL A 185 10.22 -7.85 -12.08
N VAL A 186 9.28 -7.37 -11.24
CA VAL A 186 8.64 -8.16 -10.17
C VAL A 186 7.41 -8.91 -10.66
N LYS A 187 6.66 -8.32 -11.60
CA LYS A 187 5.45 -8.92 -12.21
C LYS A 187 4.39 -9.30 -11.16
N PRO A 188 3.96 -8.36 -10.30
CA PRO A 188 2.90 -8.65 -9.36
C PRO A 188 1.62 -9.03 -10.12
N ARG A 189 0.78 -9.87 -9.53
CA ARG A 189 -0.51 -10.24 -10.14
C ARG A 189 -1.47 -9.06 -10.18
N LEU A 190 -1.51 -8.29 -9.09
CA LEU A 190 -2.29 -7.06 -8.94
C LEU A 190 -1.37 -5.92 -8.48
N MET A 191 -1.45 -4.75 -9.11
CA MET A 191 -0.82 -3.53 -8.65
C MET A 191 -1.86 -2.44 -8.42
N ILE A 192 -1.78 -1.82 -7.26
CA ILE A 192 -2.64 -0.72 -6.82
C ILE A 192 -1.77 0.53 -6.72
N PRO A 193 -1.96 1.51 -7.61
CA PRO A 193 -1.25 2.78 -7.55
C PRO A 193 -1.57 3.54 -6.27
N MET A 194 -0.53 4.12 -5.65
CA MET A 194 -0.61 4.98 -4.49
C MET A 194 0.20 6.26 -4.67
N HIS A 195 0.30 7.11 -3.65
CA HIS A 195 1.14 8.32 -3.63
C HIS A 195 0.77 9.37 -4.70
N PHE A 196 -0.50 9.41 -5.09
CA PHE A 196 -0.98 10.30 -6.17
C PHE A 196 -1.61 11.61 -5.65
N TRP A 197 -1.49 11.87 -4.35
CA TRP A 197 -2.05 13.04 -3.69
C TRP A 197 -3.56 13.19 -3.97
N GLU A 198 -3.98 14.34 -4.51
CA GLU A 198 -5.36 14.60 -4.91
C GLU A 198 -5.59 14.41 -6.44
N ARG A 199 -4.61 13.79 -7.14
CA ARG A 199 -4.58 13.64 -8.61
C ARG A 199 -5.09 12.26 -9.06
N ALA A 200 -6.28 11.87 -8.59
CA ALA A 200 -6.90 10.58 -8.90
C ALA A 200 -7.07 10.32 -10.41
N GLU A 201 -7.18 11.38 -11.24
CA GLU A 201 -7.26 11.27 -12.69
C GLU A 201 -5.99 10.66 -13.30
N VAL A 202 -4.82 10.93 -12.71
CA VAL A 202 -3.54 10.40 -13.20
C VAL A 202 -3.47 8.89 -13.04
N ILE A 203 -3.86 8.35 -11.88
CA ILE A 203 -3.81 6.90 -11.67
C ILE A 203 -4.90 6.16 -12.44
N ARG A 204 -6.07 6.76 -12.68
CA ARG A 204 -7.07 6.18 -13.59
C ARG A 204 -6.54 6.09 -15.01
N GLU A 205 -5.86 7.14 -15.47
CA GLU A 205 -5.25 7.15 -16.78
C GLU A 205 -4.08 6.17 -16.88
N TYR A 206 -3.25 6.06 -15.84
CA TYR A 206 -2.19 5.07 -15.74
C TYR A 206 -2.76 3.65 -15.84
N ALA A 207 -3.75 3.29 -15.03
CA ALA A 207 -4.39 1.98 -15.07
C ALA A 207 -5.04 1.67 -16.44
N ARG A 208 -5.61 2.68 -17.10
CA ARG A 208 -6.21 2.52 -18.43
C ARG A 208 -5.18 2.29 -19.54
N ARG A 209 -4.02 2.95 -19.46
CA ARG A 209 -2.95 2.89 -20.49
C ARG A 209 -2.01 1.73 -20.31
N SER A 210 -1.68 1.41 -19.07
CA SER A 210 -0.71 0.36 -18.78
C SER A 210 -1.19 -0.99 -19.29
N ARG A 211 -0.32 -1.67 -20.01
CA ARG A 211 -0.56 -2.98 -20.58
C ARG A 211 0.54 -3.94 -20.12
N SER A 212 0.25 -4.70 -19.10
CA SER A 212 1.10 -5.82 -18.70
C SER A 212 0.29 -7.11 -18.83
N PRO A 213 0.80 -8.11 -19.54
CA PRO A 213 0.09 -9.40 -19.65
C PRO A 213 0.06 -10.18 -18.34
N GLN A 214 0.86 -9.78 -17.35
CA GLN A 214 1.06 -10.49 -16.09
C GLN A 214 0.58 -9.71 -14.86
N THR A 215 0.32 -8.40 -15.01
CA THR A 215 -0.06 -7.51 -13.92
C THR A 215 -1.37 -6.80 -14.25
N GLU A 216 -2.39 -7.04 -13.46
CA GLU A 216 -3.59 -6.22 -13.46
C GLU A 216 -3.33 -4.93 -12.67
N ILE A 217 -3.80 -3.77 -13.15
CA ILE A 217 -3.64 -2.49 -12.46
C ILE A 217 -5.01 -1.93 -12.15
N ILE A 218 -5.30 -1.73 -10.87
CA ILE A 218 -6.58 -1.21 -10.39
C ILE A 218 -6.38 0.11 -9.65
N ALA A 219 -7.03 1.17 -10.15
CA ALA A 219 -6.99 2.48 -9.54
C ALA A 219 -8.05 2.59 -8.43
N MET A 220 -7.62 2.50 -7.16
CA MET A 220 -8.43 2.88 -6.00
C MET A 220 -8.31 4.39 -5.80
N THR A 221 -9.37 5.14 -6.00
CA THR A 221 -9.30 6.61 -6.11
C THR A 221 -10.02 7.36 -4.99
N THR A 222 -10.80 6.65 -4.19
CA THR A 222 -11.58 7.23 -3.11
C THR A 222 -11.17 6.54 -1.80
N PRO A 223 -10.83 7.30 -0.74
CA PRO A 223 -10.60 6.68 0.57
C PRO A 223 -11.81 5.86 0.99
N GLY A 224 -11.57 4.61 1.40
CA GLY A 224 -12.61 3.64 1.74
C GLY A 224 -13.05 2.74 0.56
N ASP A 225 -12.55 2.95 -0.67
CA ASP A 225 -12.68 1.94 -1.73
C ASP A 225 -12.09 0.61 -1.24
N MET A 226 -12.75 -0.48 -1.61
CA MET A 226 -12.40 -1.84 -1.17
C MET A 226 -12.25 -2.77 -2.36
N ILE A 227 -11.29 -3.66 -2.28
CA ILE A 227 -11.12 -4.79 -3.20
C ILE A 227 -11.26 -6.07 -2.39
N LEU A 228 -12.15 -6.97 -2.82
CA LEU A 228 -12.21 -8.34 -2.35
C LEU A 228 -11.43 -9.21 -3.31
N LEU A 229 -10.47 -9.96 -2.76
CA LEU A 229 -9.69 -10.96 -3.50
C LEU A 229 -10.15 -12.36 -3.10
N GLU A 230 -10.49 -13.16 -4.07
CA GLU A 230 -10.83 -14.57 -3.89
C GLU A 230 -9.80 -15.43 -4.61
N PHE A 231 -9.34 -16.49 -3.96
CA PHE A 231 -8.39 -17.47 -4.51
C PHE A 231 -9.06 -18.83 -4.56
N ASP A 232 -9.00 -19.48 -5.72
CA ASP A 232 -9.48 -20.84 -5.88
C ASP A 232 -8.40 -21.88 -5.46
N GLU A 233 -8.76 -23.16 -5.51
CA GLU A 233 -7.85 -24.28 -5.16
C GLU A 233 -6.60 -24.36 -6.08
N GLN A 234 -6.65 -23.74 -7.25
CA GLN A 234 -5.55 -23.65 -8.20
C GLN A 234 -4.78 -22.33 -8.06
N GLU A 235 -5.01 -21.58 -6.98
CA GLU A 235 -4.43 -20.25 -6.72
C GLU A 235 -4.77 -19.18 -7.79
N ASN A 236 -5.83 -19.36 -8.60
CA ASN A 236 -6.31 -18.30 -9.46
C ASN A 236 -6.95 -17.20 -8.63
N MET A 237 -6.57 -15.95 -8.89
CA MET A 237 -7.08 -14.79 -8.19
C MET A 237 -8.23 -14.16 -8.96
N THR A 238 -9.36 -13.94 -8.28
CA THR A 238 -10.48 -13.14 -8.78
C THR A 238 -10.58 -11.86 -7.98
N VAL A 239 -10.81 -10.74 -8.67
CA VAL A 239 -10.81 -9.40 -8.08
C VAL A 239 -12.20 -8.79 -8.20
N HIS A 240 -12.78 -8.39 -7.07
CA HIS A 240 -14.08 -7.71 -6.99
C HIS A 240 -13.90 -6.33 -6.37
N MET A 241 -14.10 -5.27 -7.15
CA MET A 241 -13.99 -3.89 -6.65
C MET A 241 -15.34 -3.41 -6.10
N GLN A 242 -15.30 -2.84 -4.88
CA GLN A 242 -16.43 -2.15 -4.27
C GLN A 242 -16.03 -0.69 -4.02
N SER A 243 -16.71 0.25 -4.65
CA SER A 243 -16.49 1.68 -4.41
C SER A 243 -17.50 2.21 -3.38
N VAL A 244 -17.01 3.06 -2.45
CA VAL A 244 -17.86 3.73 -1.44
C VAL A 244 -18.96 4.57 -2.10
N THR A 245 -18.75 5.04 -3.32
CA THR A 245 -19.76 5.81 -4.08
C THR A 245 -20.87 4.95 -4.67
N SER A 246 -20.72 3.63 -4.67
CA SER A 246 -21.68 2.66 -5.18
C SER A 246 -22.53 1.99 -4.07
N ALA A 247 -22.97 2.76 -3.06
CA ALA A 247 -23.98 2.26 -2.13
C ALA A 247 -25.21 1.80 -2.94
N PRO A 248 -25.75 0.59 -2.71
CA PRO A 248 -26.90 0.11 -3.47
C PRO A 248 -28.06 1.05 -3.24
N VAL A 249 -28.55 1.68 -4.31
CA VAL A 249 -29.81 2.40 -4.30
C VAL A 249 -30.88 1.37 -3.97
N ALA A 250 -31.38 1.40 -2.74
CA ALA A 250 -32.51 0.58 -2.32
C ALA A 250 -33.66 0.90 -3.26
N ARG A 251 -33.96 0.01 -4.20
CA ARG A 251 -35.16 0.09 -4.99
C ARG A 251 -36.36 -0.21 -4.07
N ASN A 252 -36.98 0.84 -3.54
CA ASN A 252 -38.31 0.75 -2.92
C ASN A 252 -39.24 0.20 -3.96
N LYS A 253 -39.54 -1.10 -3.90
CA LYS A 253 -40.76 -1.64 -4.52
C LYS A 253 -41.95 -1.08 -3.76
N LYS A 254 -42.63 -0.11 -4.34
CA LYS A 254 -44.01 0.22 -3.94
C LYS A 254 -44.84 -1.03 -4.20
N VAL A 255 -45.27 -1.67 -3.13
CA VAL A 255 -46.37 -2.63 -3.17
C VAL A 255 -47.63 -1.79 -3.47
N GLN A 256 -48.21 -1.96 -4.63
CA GLN A 256 -49.58 -1.50 -4.90
C GLN A 256 -50.50 -2.58 -4.37
N ASP A 257 -51.19 -2.25 -3.27
CA ASP A 257 -52.37 -2.97 -2.83
C ASP A 257 -53.47 -2.78 -3.89
N ARG A 258 -54.03 -3.91 -4.28
CA ARG A 258 -55.39 -4.05 -4.78
C ARG A 258 -56.04 -5.21 -4.05
#